data_7749164566b0941af8bb14861bf2d55d
#
_entry.id   7749164566b0941af8bb14861bf2d55d
#
_cell.length_a   1.000
_cell.length_b   1.000
_cell.length_c   1.000
_cell.angle_alpha   90.00
_cell.angle_beta   90.00
_cell.angle_gamma   90.00
#
_symmetry.space_group_name_H-M   'P 1'
#
loop_
_entity.id
_entity.type
_entity.pdbx_description
1 polymer ?
#
loop_
_entity_poly.entity_id
_entity_poly.type
_entity_poly.pdbx_seq_one_letter_code
_entity_poly.pdbx_strand_id
1 'polypeptide(L)'
;MARAVLTIASKNYGAWSLRGWLLCKLAGLDFEEKQAATDDPSIKAELLLLSPSFLVPCLEHDGIKIWDTLAIAEFLNELKPEAGLLPKGRAERARCRSISGEMHSGFSNLRSALPMHVKAVYPGFKVWAGAQADIERVLTIWRECLAASKGPFLFGKQPCMADAMFAPVCSRFTTYDLKLDRVCAAYCKTIMEMPAMQEWINGAMAEPDELEELDVEF
;
A
#
# COMPACT_ATOMS: atom_id res chain seq x y z
N MET A 1 -27.43 8.81 -5.06
CA MET A 1 -26.14 8.20 -5.41
C MET A 1 -25.77 7.27 -4.28
N ALA A 2 -25.34 6.06 -4.58
CA ALA A 2 -24.82 5.14 -3.59
C ALA A 2 -23.64 5.80 -2.86
N ARG A 3 -23.67 5.83 -1.55
CA ARG A 3 -22.61 6.43 -0.75
C ARG A 3 -21.63 5.34 -0.36
N ALA A 4 -20.43 5.39 -0.92
CA ALA A 4 -19.35 4.51 -0.49
C ALA A 4 -18.69 5.07 0.77
N VAL A 5 -18.32 4.20 1.71
CA VAL A 5 -17.57 4.54 2.92
C VAL A 5 -16.38 3.61 3.03
N LEU A 6 -15.19 4.18 3.15
CA LEU A 6 -13.97 3.41 3.39
C LEU A 6 -13.49 3.64 4.82
N THR A 7 -13.53 2.60 5.63
CA THR A 7 -12.96 2.62 6.98
C THR A 7 -11.49 2.25 6.93
N ILE A 8 -10.63 3.08 7.51
CA ILE A 8 -9.17 2.93 7.54
C ILE A 8 -8.62 3.10 8.96
N ALA A 9 -7.40 2.62 9.19
CA ALA A 9 -6.59 2.96 10.36
C ALA A 9 -5.81 4.27 10.13
N SER A 10 -4.83 4.57 11.01
CA SER A 10 -3.92 5.71 10.86
C SER A 10 -3.27 5.74 9.47
N LYS A 11 -3.14 6.92 8.91
CA LYS A 11 -2.41 7.14 7.65
C LYS A 11 -0.90 7.05 7.85
N ASN A 12 -0.41 7.32 9.06
CA ASN A 12 1.00 7.23 9.34
C ASN A 12 1.51 5.78 9.31
N TYR A 13 0.75 4.84 9.89
CA TYR A 13 1.18 3.45 10.11
C TYR A 13 0.41 2.42 9.28
N GLY A 14 -0.77 2.77 8.79
CA GLY A 14 -1.74 1.86 8.20
C GLY A 14 -1.43 1.39 6.78
N ALA A 15 -0.44 0.53 6.59
CA ALA A 15 -0.05 0.02 5.27
C ALA A 15 -1.17 -0.70 4.51
N TRP A 16 -2.04 -1.44 5.22
CA TRP A 16 -3.19 -2.09 4.60
C TRP A 16 -4.25 -1.07 4.20
N SER A 17 -4.49 -0.08 5.05
CA SER A 17 -5.40 1.03 4.77
C SER A 17 -4.97 1.85 3.55
N LEU A 18 -3.67 2.14 3.42
CA LEU A 18 -3.11 2.79 2.23
C LEU A 18 -3.43 2.02 0.95
N ARG A 19 -3.28 0.68 0.95
CA ARG A 19 -3.62 -0.14 -0.23
C ARG A 19 -5.07 0.00 -0.63
N GLY A 20 -6.01 -0.22 0.32
CA GLY A 20 -7.44 -0.11 0.05
C GLY A 20 -7.85 1.30 -0.40
N TRP A 21 -7.27 2.30 0.23
CA TRP A 21 -7.53 3.69 -0.10
C TRP A 21 -7.03 4.06 -1.52
N LEU A 22 -5.80 3.64 -1.87
CA LEU A 22 -5.28 3.84 -3.23
C LEU A 22 -6.12 3.11 -4.28
N LEU A 23 -6.56 1.88 -4.00
CA LEU A 23 -7.45 1.14 -4.91
C LEU A 23 -8.75 1.91 -5.18
N CYS A 24 -9.38 2.46 -4.16
CA CYS A 24 -10.58 3.29 -4.32
C CYS A 24 -10.29 4.57 -5.14
N LYS A 25 -9.17 5.25 -4.87
CA LYS A 25 -8.76 6.44 -5.65
C LYS A 25 -8.46 6.10 -7.11
N LEU A 26 -7.73 5.02 -7.37
CA LEU A 26 -7.41 4.58 -8.74
C LEU A 26 -8.65 4.10 -9.50
N ALA A 27 -9.63 3.55 -8.81
CA ALA A 27 -10.93 3.20 -9.41
C ALA A 27 -11.80 4.42 -9.69
N GLY A 28 -11.42 5.61 -9.24
CA GLY A 28 -12.27 6.81 -9.35
C GLY A 28 -13.58 6.68 -8.55
N LEU A 29 -13.56 5.93 -7.45
CA LEU A 29 -14.70 5.82 -6.55
C LEU A 29 -14.78 7.08 -5.69
N ASP A 30 -15.96 7.68 -5.63
CA ASP A 30 -16.27 8.73 -4.65
C ASP A 30 -16.68 8.07 -3.33
N PHE A 31 -15.96 8.33 -2.25
CA PHE A 31 -16.18 7.70 -0.95
C PHE A 31 -15.92 8.66 0.21
N GLU A 32 -16.64 8.43 1.28
CA GLU A 32 -16.37 9.03 2.58
C GLU A 32 -15.28 8.21 3.29
N GLU A 33 -14.30 8.89 3.86
CA GLU A 33 -13.27 8.27 4.67
C GLU A 33 -13.69 8.28 6.14
N LYS A 34 -13.58 7.14 6.81
CA LYS A 34 -13.75 7.00 8.25
C LYS A 34 -12.51 6.40 8.87
N GLN A 35 -12.07 6.95 9.98
CA GLN A 35 -11.08 6.27 10.81
C GLN A 35 -11.77 5.25 11.72
N ALA A 36 -11.17 4.07 11.82
CA ALA A 36 -11.61 3.06 12.79
C ALA A 36 -11.45 3.65 14.19
N ALA A 37 -12.57 3.79 14.88
CA ALA A 37 -12.56 4.22 16.28
C ALA A 37 -12.10 3.05 17.13
N THR A 38 -10.96 3.20 17.78
CA THR A 38 -10.52 2.28 18.82
C THR A 38 -10.21 3.10 20.07
N ASP A 39 -11.06 2.97 21.07
CA ASP A 39 -10.84 3.60 22.39
C ASP A 39 -9.84 2.81 23.24
N ASP A 40 -9.45 1.62 22.77
CA ASP A 40 -8.48 0.75 23.44
C ASP A 40 -7.10 0.88 22.76
N PRO A 41 -6.09 1.40 23.47
CA PRO A 41 -4.74 1.55 22.94
C PRO A 41 -4.10 0.23 22.50
N SER A 42 -4.42 -0.89 23.16
CA SER A 42 -3.88 -2.21 22.82
C SER A 42 -4.44 -2.72 21.49
N ILE A 43 -5.74 -2.55 21.26
CA ILE A 43 -6.40 -2.86 19.99
C ILE A 43 -5.88 -1.93 18.90
N LYS A 44 -5.67 -0.66 19.23
CA LYS A 44 -5.12 0.34 18.32
C LYS A 44 -3.70 -0.03 17.88
N ALA A 45 -2.83 -0.44 18.82
CA ALA A 45 -1.48 -0.90 18.53
C ALA A 45 -1.49 -2.19 17.69
N GLU A 46 -2.34 -3.15 18.02
CA GLU A 46 -2.50 -4.40 17.28
C GLU A 46 -3.03 -4.18 15.85
N LEU A 47 -4.01 -3.30 15.67
CA LEU A 47 -4.51 -2.90 14.36
C LEU A 47 -3.43 -2.22 13.50
N LEU A 48 -2.52 -1.48 14.12
CA LEU A 48 -1.47 -0.77 13.43
C LEU A 48 -0.30 -1.67 13.04
N LEU A 49 0.07 -2.64 13.88
CA LEU A 49 1.27 -3.44 13.70
C LEU A 49 1.05 -4.77 12.97
N LEU A 50 -0.04 -5.47 13.25
CA LEU A 50 -0.13 -6.89 12.96
C LEU A 50 -1.24 -7.30 12.02
N SER A 51 -2.21 -6.45 11.73
CA SER A 51 -3.43 -6.98 11.18
C SER A 51 -3.55 -6.88 9.68
N PRO A 52 -3.51 -8.00 8.97
CA PRO A 52 -4.34 -8.19 7.81
C PRO A 52 -5.79 -8.38 8.24
N SER A 53 -6.06 -8.44 9.54
CA SER A 53 -7.31 -8.89 10.08
C SER A 53 -8.28 -7.75 10.31
N PHE A 54 -9.29 -7.92 9.79
CA PHE A 54 -10.70 -8.11 10.08
C PHE A 54 -11.56 -6.90 9.80
N LEU A 55 -11.07 -5.68 9.87
CA LEU A 55 -11.98 -4.54 9.71
C LEU A 55 -11.40 -3.38 8.89
N VAL A 56 -10.08 -3.29 8.72
CA VAL A 56 -9.50 -2.17 7.98
C VAL A 56 -8.37 -2.61 7.03
N PRO A 57 -8.42 -2.18 5.75
CA PRO A 57 -9.47 -1.36 5.15
C PRO A 57 -10.78 -2.15 4.98
N CYS A 58 -11.91 -1.48 5.24
CA CYS A 58 -13.24 -2.01 4.95
C CYS A 58 -14.01 -1.02 4.09
N LEU A 59 -14.38 -1.44 2.89
CA LEU A 59 -15.22 -0.68 1.98
C LEU A 59 -16.67 -1.09 2.18
N GLU A 60 -17.55 -0.13 2.48
CA GLU A 60 -18.99 -0.30 2.42
C GLU A 60 -19.52 0.39 1.17
N HIS A 61 -20.23 -0.35 0.33
CA HIS A 61 -20.83 0.16 -0.90
C HIS A 61 -22.21 -0.47 -1.08
N ASP A 62 -23.27 0.33 -1.16
CA ASP A 62 -24.65 -0.13 -1.29
C ASP A 62 -25.07 -1.18 -0.24
N GLY A 63 -24.63 -1.02 1.00
CA GLY A 63 -24.89 -1.94 2.09
C GLY A 63 -24.07 -3.22 2.08
N ILE A 64 -23.20 -3.40 1.09
CA ILE A 64 -22.25 -4.52 1.02
C ILE A 64 -20.95 -4.10 1.71
N LYS A 65 -20.47 -4.91 2.65
CA LYS A 65 -19.17 -4.72 3.30
C LYS A 65 -18.13 -5.63 2.68
N ILE A 66 -17.05 -5.03 2.21
CA ILE A 66 -15.93 -5.70 1.56
C ILE A 66 -14.67 -5.40 2.38
N TRP A 67 -14.01 -6.40 2.87
CA TRP A 67 -12.72 -6.28 3.56
C TRP A 67 -11.72 -7.21 2.91
N ASP A 68 -10.43 -7.02 3.25
CA ASP A 68 -9.27 -7.49 2.55
C ASP A 68 -8.97 -6.71 1.26
N THR A 69 -7.71 -6.34 1.09
CA THR A 69 -7.31 -5.46 -0.02
C THR A 69 -7.46 -6.11 -1.39
N LEU A 70 -7.29 -7.44 -1.49
CA LEU A 70 -7.49 -8.16 -2.75
C LEU A 70 -8.97 -8.25 -3.10
N ALA A 71 -9.83 -8.51 -2.10
CA ALA A 71 -11.27 -8.53 -2.29
C ALA A 71 -11.80 -7.16 -2.71
N ILE A 72 -11.32 -6.08 -2.07
CA ILE A 72 -11.64 -4.70 -2.46
C ILE A 72 -11.19 -4.43 -3.90
N ALA A 73 -9.98 -4.87 -4.29
CA ALA A 73 -9.48 -4.66 -5.65
C ALA A 73 -10.34 -5.37 -6.71
N GLU A 74 -10.72 -6.62 -6.47
CA GLU A 74 -11.57 -7.37 -7.40
C GLU A 74 -12.99 -6.77 -7.45
N PHE A 75 -13.59 -6.43 -6.31
CA PHE A 75 -14.88 -5.74 -6.27
C PHE A 75 -14.85 -4.42 -7.06
N LEU A 76 -13.84 -3.59 -6.87
CA LEU A 76 -13.68 -2.34 -7.59
C LEU A 76 -13.45 -2.56 -9.09
N ASN A 77 -12.73 -3.61 -9.48
CA ASN A 77 -12.53 -3.95 -10.89
C ASN A 77 -13.83 -4.43 -11.56
N GLU A 78 -14.73 -5.10 -10.82
CA GLU A 78 -16.06 -5.45 -11.31
C GLU A 78 -16.97 -4.22 -11.39
N LEU A 79 -16.93 -3.36 -10.38
CA LEU A 79 -17.77 -2.15 -10.29
C LEU A 79 -17.36 -1.08 -11.31
N LYS A 80 -16.06 -0.96 -11.59
CA LYS A 80 -15.44 0.09 -12.42
C LYS A 80 -14.42 -0.52 -13.40
N PRO A 81 -14.84 -1.40 -14.32
CA PRO A 81 -13.91 -2.10 -15.22
C PRO A 81 -13.12 -1.15 -16.12
N GLU A 82 -13.66 0.03 -16.42
CA GLU A 82 -13.03 1.08 -17.21
C GLU A 82 -11.85 1.76 -16.49
N ALA A 83 -11.78 1.69 -15.17
CA ALA A 83 -10.71 2.30 -14.38
C ALA A 83 -9.34 1.64 -14.64
N GLY A 84 -9.34 0.41 -15.15
CA GLY A 84 -8.10 -0.27 -15.53
C GLY A 84 -7.25 -0.71 -14.35
N LEU A 85 -7.87 -1.03 -13.19
CA LEU A 85 -7.16 -1.57 -12.03
C LEU A 85 -6.40 -2.85 -12.36
N LEU A 86 -6.83 -3.60 -13.35
CA LEU A 86 -6.13 -4.75 -13.90
C LEU A 86 -5.69 -4.51 -15.35
N PRO A 87 -4.50 -4.97 -15.74
CA PRO A 87 -4.02 -4.89 -17.13
C PRO A 87 -4.98 -5.57 -18.14
N LYS A 88 -5.07 -5.02 -19.34
CA LYS A 88 -5.95 -5.57 -20.39
C LYS A 88 -5.46 -6.91 -20.94
N GLY A 89 -4.16 -7.09 -21.08
CA GLY A 89 -3.56 -8.32 -21.56
C GLY A 89 -3.75 -9.48 -20.57
N ARG A 90 -4.03 -10.67 -21.08
CA ARG A 90 -4.31 -11.84 -20.23
C ARG A 90 -3.09 -12.23 -19.38
N ALA A 91 -1.90 -12.22 -19.98
CA ALA A 91 -0.66 -12.60 -19.29
C ALA A 91 -0.28 -11.56 -18.23
N GLU A 92 -0.36 -10.28 -18.58
CA GLU A 92 -0.07 -9.16 -17.69
C GLU A 92 -1.07 -9.14 -16.51
N ARG A 93 -2.35 -9.41 -16.78
CA ARG A 93 -3.39 -9.47 -15.77
C ARG A 93 -3.16 -10.64 -14.79
N ALA A 94 -2.76 -11.80 -15.30
CA ALA A 94 -2.40 -12.94 -14.47
C ALA A 94 -1.18 -12.61 -13.60
N ARG A 95 -0.13 -12.01 -14.19
CA ARG A 95 1.05 -11.57 -13.46
C ARG A 95 0.72 -10.53 -12.39
N CYS A 96 -0.10 -9.54 -12.72
CA CYS A 96 -0.55 -8.51 -11.77
C CYS A 96 -1.19 -9.13 -10.52
N ARG A 97 -2.11 -10.09 -10.71
CA ARG A 97 -2.71 -10.83 -9.59
C ARG A 97 -1.68 -11.63 -8.80
N SER A 98 -0.75 -12.32 -9.48
CA SER A 98 0.26 -13.14 -8.82
C SER A 98 1.16 -12.33 -7.90
N ILE A 99 1.72 -11.21 -8.40
CA ILE A 99 2.60 -10.37 -7.56
C ILE A 99 1.83 -9.59 -6.49
N SER A 100 0.57 -9.27 -6.74
CA SER A 100 -0.32 -8.68 -5.72
C SER A 100 -0.63 -9.68 -4.60
N GLY A 101 -0.89 -10.93 -4.94
CA GLY A 101 -1.06 -12.03 -3.98
C GLY A 101 0.22 -12.31 -3.20
N GLU A 102 1.39 -12.30 -3.87
CA GLU A 102 2.69 -12.46 -3.21
C GLU A 102 2.96 -11.30 -2.23
N MET A 103 2.63 -10.05 -2.63
CA MET A 103 2.73 -8.90 -1.73
C MET A 103 1.74 -8.98 -0.56
N HIS A 104 0.57 -9.53 -0.78
CA HIS A 104 -0.45 -9.68 0.26
C HIS A 104 -0.04 -10.70 1.33
N SER A 105 0.43 -11.88 0.94
CA SER A 105 0.70 -12.99 1.86
C SER A 105 2.15 -13.13 2.32
N GLY A 106 3.08 -12.51 1.60
CA GLY A 106 4.52 -12.66 1.82
C GLY A 106 5.20 -11.46 2.47
N PHE A 107 6.54 -11.48 2.42
CA PHE A 107 7.42 -10.39 2.87
C PHE A 107 7.31 -10.04 4.35
N SER A 108 7.12 -11.06 5.20
CA SER A 108 6.96 -10.87 6.65
C SER A 108 8.21 -10.26 7.30
N ASN A 109 9.40 -10.65 6.85
CA ASN A 109 10.65 -10.12 7.40
C ASN A 109 10.85 -8.64 7.00
N LEU A 110 10.53 -8.27 5.76
CA LEU A 110 10.55 -6.87 5.33
C LEU A 110 9.59 -6.02 6.16
N ARG A 111 8.37 -6.52 6.37
CA ARG A 111 7.34 -5.78 7.12
C ARG A 111 7.73 -5.57 8.58
N SER A 112 8.33 -6.58 9.21
CA SER A 112 8.78 -6.51 10.60
C SER A 112 10.02 -5.63 10.76
N ALA A 113 10.96 -5.70 9.78
CA ALA A 113 12.20 -4.93 9.85
C ALA A 113 12.02 -3.45 9.47
N LEU A 114 11.03 -3.14 8.64
CA LEU A 114 10.75 -1.80 8.11
C LEU A 114 9.27 -1.49 8.30
N PRO A 115 8.77 -1.24 9.51
CA PRO A 115 7.38 -0.81 9.74
C PRO A 115 7.06 0.44 8.92
N MET A 116 5.80 0.60 8.48
CA MET A 116 5.41 1.81 7.78
C MET A 116 5.30 2.98 8.76
N HIS A 117 6.05 4.04 8.49
CA HIS A 117 6.04 5.28 9.26
C HIS A 117 6.22 6.46 8.31
N VAL A 118 5.11 7.04 7.87
CA VAL A 118 5.11 8.07 6.81
C VAL A 118 5.78 9.36 7.25
N LYS A 119 5.63 9.73 8.53
CA LYS A 119 6.21 10.97 9.09
C LYS A 119 7.71 10.89 9.34
N ALA A 120 8.28 9.69 9.48
CA ALA A 120 9.65 9.49 9.89
C ALA A 120 10.61 9.34 8.72
N VAL A 121 11.88 9.68 8.97
CA VAL A 121 13.02 9.41 8.08
C VAL A 121 14.18 8.92 8.93
N TYR A 122 14.72 7.75 8.62
CA TYR A 122 15.83 7.10 9.32
C TYR A 122 17.06 6.97 8.40
N PRO A 123 17.87 8.03 8.24
CA PRO A 123 19.01 8.00 7.33
C PRO A 123 20.05 6.98 7.80
N GLY A 124 20.58 6.19 6.88
CA GLY A 124 21.62 5.21 7.19
C GLY A 124 21.16 4.02 8.00
N PHE A 125 19.85 3.76 8.06
CA PHE A 125 19.30 2.60 8.75
C PHE A 125 19.92 1.28 8.26
N LYS A 126 20.35 0.45 9.20
CA LYS A 126 20.93 -0.87 8.90
C LYS A 126 19.85 -1.94 8.88
N VAL A 127 19.47 -2.36 7.70
CA VAL A 127 18.48 -3.41 7.52
C VAL A 127 19.01 -4.74 8.07
N TRP A 128 18.22 -5.38 8.90
CA TRP A 128 18.50 -6.73 9.41
C TRP A 128 18.64 -7.74 8.25
N ALA A 129 19.65 -8.62 8.36
CA ALA A 129 20.00 -9.57 7.30
C ALA A 129 18.84 -10.47 6.85
N GLY A 130 17.93 -10.83 7.77
CA GLY A 130 16.74 -11.64 7.45
C GLY A 130 15.74 -10.97 6.50
N ALA A 131 15.73 -9.64 6.44
CA ALA A 131 14.85 -8.90 5.52
C ALA A 131 15.46 -8.70 4.12
N GLN A 132 16.77 -8.93 3.95
CA GLN A 132 17.43 -8.70 2.67
C GLN A 132 16.85 -9.55 1.53
N ALA A 133 16.51 -10.80 1.81
CA ALA A 133 15.90 -11.69 0.82
C ALA A 133 14.54 -11.18 0.33
N ASP A 134 13.72 -10.69 1.24
CA ASP A 134 12.42 -10.10 0.93
C ASP A 134 12.59 -8.83 0.07
N ILE A 135 13.52 -7.96 0.47
CA ILE A 135 13.84 -6.73 -0.28
C ILE A 135 14.30 -7.07 -1.69
N GLU A 136 15.27 -7.99 -1.85
CA GLU A 136 15.77 -8.36 -3.18
C GLU A 136 14.67 -9.02 -4.03
N ARG A 137 13.77 -9.79 -3.43
CA ARG A 137 12.61 -10.34 -4.15
C ARG A 137 11.69 -9.23 -4.66
N VAL A 138 11.39 -8.22 -3.85
CA VAL A 138 10.60 -7.04 -4.27
C VAL A 138 11.29 -6.33 -5.43
N LEU A 139 12.59 -6.03 -5.31
CA LEU A 139 13.36 -5.36 -6.36
C LEU A 139 13.40 -6.17 -7.67
N THR A 140 13.50 -7.49 -7.56
CA THR A 140 13.44 -8.40 -8.72
C THR A 140 12.08 -8.32 -9.42
N ILE A 141 10.98 -8.37 -8.67
CA ILE A 141 9.62 -8.20 -9.22
C ILE A 141 9.50 -6.87 -9.96
N TRP A 142 9.95 -5.78 -9.35
CA TRP A 142 9.87 -4.45 -9.96
C TRP A 142 10.69 -4.36 -11.24
N ARG A 143 11.95 -4.81 -11.23
CA ARG A 143 12.82 -4.80 -12.43
C ARG A 143 12.18 -5.57 -13.59
N GLU A 144 11.68 -6.78 -13.33
CA GLU A 144 11.05 -7.62 -14.35
C GLU A 144 9.79 -6.96 -14.93
N CYS A 145 8.91 -6.42 -14.08
CA CYS A 145 7.69 -5.77 -14.53
C CYS A 145 7.97 -4.49 -15.32
N LEU A 146 8.87 -3.64 -14.83
CA LEU A 146 9.23 -2.38 -15.49
C LEU A 146 9.94 -2.61 -16.82
N ALA A 147 10.82 -3.63 -16.91
CA ALA A 147 11.47 -4.01 -18.17
C ALA A 147 10.47 -4.48 -19.22
N ALA A 148 9.43 -5.21 -18.80
CA ALA A 148 8.38 -5.70 -19.69
C ALA A 148 7.38 -4.59 -20.11
N SER A 149 6.95 -3.76 -19.16
CA SER A 149 5.92 -2.72 -19.39
C SER A 149 6.43 -1.51 -20.13
N LYS A 150 7.71 -1.20 -19.98
CA LYS A 150 8.39 0.01 -20.52
C LYS A 150 7.70 1.33 -20.09
N GLY A 151 6.96 1.31 -18.99
CA GLY A 151 6.25 2.45 -18.43
C GLY A 151 6.81 2.85 -17.06
N PRO A 152 6.29 3.94 -16.47
CA PRO A 152 6.68 4.37 -15.14
C PRO A 152 6.06 3.49 -14.03
N PHE A 153 5.01 2.71 -14.34
CA PHE A 153 4.32 1.80 -13.44
C PHE A 153 4.55 0.33 -13.84
N LEU A 154 4.28 -0.59 -12.93
CA LEU A 154 4.60 -2.01 -13.10
C LEU A 154 3.98 -2.64 -14.35
N PHE A 155 2.83 -2.14 -14.81
CA PHE A 155 2.13 -2.66 -15.99
C PHE A 155 1.82 -1.60 -17.04
N GLY A 156 2.55 -0.49 -17.10
CA GLY A 156 2.42 0.48 -18.19
C GLY A 156 2.44 1.94 -17.78
N LYS A 157 1.64 2.74 -18.46
CA LYS A 157 1.63 4.20 -18.30
C LYS A 157 0.73 4.70 -17.16
N GLN A 158 -0.19 3.88 -16.71
CA GLN A 158 -1.13 4.19 -15.62
C GLN A 158 -0.90 3.23 -14.46
N PRO A 159 -1.07 3.70 -13.22
CA PRO A 159 -1.01 2.84 -12.06
C PRO A 159 -2.17 1.83 -12.06
N CYS A 160 -1.93 0.66 -11.48
CA CYS A 160 -2.89 -0.42 -11.39
C CYS A 160 -2.92 -1.03 -9.99
N MET A 161 -3.65 -2.12 -9.81
CA MET A 161 -3.74 -2.85 -8.55
C MET A 161 -2.36 -3.16 -7.95
N ALA A 162 -1.41 -3.65 -8.76
CA ALA A 162 -0.08 -3.99 -8.26
C ALA A 162 0.66 -2.77 -7.68
N ASP A 163 0.54 -1.60 -8.32
CA ASP A 163 1.17 -0.37 -7.84
C ASP A 163 0.59 0.05 -6.49
N ALA A 164 -0.73 -0.06 -6.30
CA ALA A 164 -1.38 0.17 -5.00
C ALA A 164 -0.88 -0.82 -3.93
N MET A 165 -0.70 -2.10 -4.30
CA MET A 165 -0.20 -3.13 -3.38
C MET A 165 1.25 -2.88 -2.95
N PHE A 166 2.10 -2.36 -3.83
CA PHE A 166 3.51 -2.06 -3.54
C PHE A 166 3.76 -0.65 -3.00
N ALA A 167 2.79 0.27 -3.05
CA ALA A 167 2.96 1.65 -2.57
C ALA A 167 3.46 1.75 -1.10
N PRO A 168 2.96 0.95 -0.13
CA PRO A 168 3.51 0.97 1.22
C PRO A 168 4.99 0.53 1.29
N VAL A 169 5.46 -0.29 0.34
CA VAL A 169 6.87 -0.69 0.28
C VAL A 169 7.72 0.48 -0.19
N CYS A 170 7.24 1.25 -1.18
CA CYS A 170 7.91 2.49 -1.61
C CYS A 170 8.02 3.49 -0.46
N SER A 171 6.96 3.66 0.33
CA SER A 171 6.98 4.50 1.54
C SER A 171 8.04 4.02 2.52
N ARG A 172 8.08 2.72 2.86
CA ARG A 172 9.09 2.14 3.74
C ARG A 172 10.50 2.36 3.23
N PHE A 173 10.76 2.11 1.94
CA PHE A 173 12.08 2.30 1.35
C PHE A 173 12.54 3.76 1.41
N THR A 174 11.60 4.71 1.33
CA THR A 174 11.86 6.14 1.52
C THR A 174 12.15 6.46 2.99
N THR A 175 11.31 5.99 3.91
CA THR A 175 11.46 6.20 5.36
C THR A 175 12.83 5.72 5.86
N TYR A 176 13.28 4.54 5.43
CA TYR A 176 14.52 3.91 5.88
C TYR A 176 15.74 4.18 4.99
N ASP A 177 15.64 5.14 4.06
CA ASP A 177 16.73 5.58 3.14
C ASP A 177 17.43 4.40 2.45
N LEU A 178 16.67 3.41 1.94
CA LEU A 178 17.25 2.25 1.28
C LEU A 178 17.96 2.65 -0.01
N LYS A 179 19.16 2.12 -0.21
CA LYS A 179 19.91 2.32 -1.46
C LYS A 179 19.38 1.38 -2.54
N LEU A 180 18.67 1.94 -3.50
CA LEU A 180 18.04 1.25 -4.60
C LEU A 180 18.86 1.45 -5.89
N ASP A 181 18.77 0.47 -6.81
CA ASP A 181 19.24 0.68 -8.16
C ASP A 181 18.41 1.75 -8.90
N ARG A 182 18.94 2.27 -10.00
CA ARG A 182 18.33 3.38 -10.75
C ARG A 182 16.88 3.12 -11.16
N VAL A 183 16.56 1.89 -11.55
CA VAL A 183 15.22 1.54 -12.04
C VAL A 183 14.22 1.53 -10.89
N CYS A 184 14.55 0.84 -9.80
CA CYS A 184 13.72 0.75 -8.60
C CYS A 184 13.58 2.10 -7.89
N ALA A 185 14.64 2.90 -7.85
CA ALA A 185 14.58 4.26 -7.30
C ALA A 185 13.65 5.17 -8.12
N ALA A 186 13.69 5.08 -9.45
CA ALA A 186 12.78 5.82 -10.30
C ALA A 186 11.32 5.40 -10.10
N TYR A 187 11.06 4.11 -9.93
CA TYR A 187 9.72 3.60 -9.62
C TYR A 187 9.22 4.08 -8.26
N CYS A 188 10.02 3.95 -7.20
CA CYS A 188 9.66 4.50 -5.89
C CYS A 188 9.30 5.98 -5.97
N LYS A 189 10.12 6.76 -6.66
CA LYS A 189 9.85 8.19 -6.87
C LYS A 189 8.51 8.40 -7.57
N THR A 190 8.25 7.65 -8.66
CA THR A 190 6.97 7.74 -9.39
C THR A 190 5.77 7.46 -8.47
N ILE A 191 5.84 6.41 -7.66
CA ILE A 191 4.76 6.08 -6.72
C ILE A 191 4.59 7.17 -5.67
N MET A 192 5.67 7.62 -5.04
CA MET A 192 5.62 8.64 -4.00
C MET A 192 5.13 10.01 -4.51
N GLU A 193 5.37 10.32 -5.78
CA GLU A 193 4.92 11.57 -6.42
C GLU A 193 3.48 11.49 -7.01
N MET A 194 2.81 10.33 -6.96
CA MET A 194 1.41 10.26 -7.41
C MET A 194 0.53 11.23 -6.60
N PRO A 195 -0.43 11.95 -7.23
CA PRO A 195 -1.32 12.85 -6.52
C PRO A 195 -2.03 12.18 -5.32
N ALA A 196 -2.51 10.95 -5.49
CA ALA A 196 -3.14 10.19 -4.42
C ALA A 196 -2.16 9.86 -3.28
N MET A 197 -0.90 9.49 -3.58
CA MET A 197 0.12 9.29 -2.54
C MET A 197 0.43 10.57 -1.77
N GLN A 198 0.52 11.71 -2.46
CA GLN A 198 0.74 12.99 -1.81
C GLN A 198 -0.45 13.41 -0.93
N GLU A 199 -1.68 13.13 -1.37
CA GLU A 199 -2.88 13.32 -0.56
C GLU A 199 -2.83 12.47 0.73
N TRP A 200 -2.43 11.19 0.61
CA TRP A 200 -2.26 10.31 1.76
C TRP A 200 -1.19 10.82 2.72
N ILE A 201 -0.01 11.19 2.21
CA ILE A 201 1.10 11.72 3.01
C ILE A 201 0.69 12.99 3.75
N ASN A 202 0.03 13.93 3.06
CA ASN A 202 -0.47 15.15 3.69
C ASN A 202 -1.49 14.84 4.80
N GLY A 203 -2.34 13.84 4.58
CA GLY A 203 -3.26 13.35 5.60
C GLY A 203 -2.54 12.75 6.81
N ALA A 204 -1.49 11.95 6.58
CA ALA A 204 -0.66 11.41 7.66
C ALA A 204 0.02 12.51 8.47
N MET A 205 0.57 13.54 7.79
CA MET A 205 1.20 14.68 8.47
C MET A 205 0.21 15.49 9.31
N ALA A 206 -1.07 15.48 8.98
CA ALA A 206 -2.12 16.18 9.71
C ALA A 206 -2.69 15.37 10.89
N GLU A 207 -2.39 14.08 10.98
CA GLU A 207 -2.82 13.27 12.14
C GLU A 207 -2.18 13.81 13.42
N PRO A 208 -2.95 13.88 14.55
CA PRO A 208 -2.38 14.20 15.84
C PRO A 208 -1.37 13.13 16.26
N ASP A 209 -0.50 13.48 17.10
CA ASP A 209 0.62 12.79 17.70
C ASP A 209 0.90 11.32 17.40
N GLU A 210 2.18 11.02 17.32
CA GLU A 210 2.79 9.71 17.20
C GLU A 210 2.34 8.82 18.35
N LEU A 211 2.07 7.56 18.05
CA LEU A 211 1.95 6.56 19.10
C LEU A 211 3.37 6.27 19.58
N GLU A 212 3.75 6.80 20.75
CA GLU A 212 5.08 6.61 21.36
C GLU A 212 5.52 5.14 21.38
N GLU A 213 4.56 4.21 21.47
CA GLU A 213 4.80 2.75 21.47
C GLU A 213 5.21 2.21 20.10
N LEU A 214 5.06 2.99 19.04
CA LEU A 214 5.44 2.64 17.66
C LEU A 214 6.67 3.40 17.16
N ASP A 215 7.15 4.38 17.91
CA ASP A 215 8.46 4.96 17.76
C ASP A 215 9.50 3.98 18.29
N VAL A 216 9.86 3.04 17.44
CA VAL A 216 10.90 2.07 17.78
C VAL A 216 12.23 2.83 17.76
N GLU A 217 12.77 3.10 18.92
CA GLU A 217 14.16 3.45 19.06
C GLU A 217 15.02 2.25 18.63
N PHE A 218 15.77 2.42 17.54
CA PHE A 218 16.73 1.46 17.04
C PHE A 218 18.16 1.82 17.40
#